data_d3c2e34ea35fb577c18a3a664dc9b86d
#
_entry.id   d3c2e34ea35fb577c18a3a664dc9b86d
#
_cell.length_a   1.000
_cell.length_b   1.000
_cell.length_c   1.000
_cell.angle_alpha   90.00
_cell.angle_beta   90.00
_cell.angle_gamma   90.00
#
_symmetry.space_group_name_H-M   'P 1'
#
loop_
_entity.id
_entity.type
_entity.pdbx_description
1 polymer ?
#
loop_
_entity_poly.entity_id
_entity_poly.type
_entity_poly.pdbx_seq_one_letter_code
_entity_poly.pdbx_strand_id
1 'polypeptide(L)'
;MGPEDIDAIAEKTDFSGVVRIDRGGRVEFARAYGLAHRAYRIPNTLDTRFGMASGSKGFTALAVLSLIEGGALKLDTTARSLLGRDLPQIADDVTVEHLLTHTSGIGDYLDEEADTAIIDYVIGAAHELTSTEAFLPLLDGHATKFAPGERFGYCNGGFVVLALLAERACGIGYHDLVRQRVLLPAGMTSTEFLRSDELPADAAVGYLPLDGVDRSNVFHLPVLASGDGGIHTTAEDVSAFWRALFAGDIVDRVDEVVRPRRDVPEESMRYGLGFWLHESTDTVFLIGYDAGVSFKSAHDPRTGTTRTVISNTTPGAWPIADALMP
;
A
#
# COMPACT_ATOMS: atom_id res chain seq x y z
N MET A 1 -23.29 0.18 12.26
CA MET A 1 -23.41 1.48 11.56
C MET A 1 -24.22 1.26 10.29
N GLY A 2 -25.29 2.06 10.08
CA GLY A 2 -26.13 2.01 8.88
C GLY A 2 -25.66 2.97 7.79
N PRO A 3 -26.26 2.89 6.58
CA PRO A 3 -25.95 3.80 5.47
C PRO A 3 -26.09 5.29 5.84
N GLU A 4 -27.12 5.66 6.61
CA GLU A 4 -27.38 7.04 7.03
C GLU A 4 -26.28 7.60 7.96
N ASP A 5 -25.68 6.74 8.80
CA ASP A 5 -24.58 7.15 9.67
C ASP A 5 -23.32 7.45 8.84
N ILE A 6 -23.06 6.65 7.80
CA ILE A 6 -21.92 6.86 6.88
C ILE A 6 -22.10 8.18 6.13
N ASP A 7 -23.29 8.45 5.61
CA ASP A 7 -23.62 9.70 4.93
C ASP A 7 -23.43 10.92 5.82
N ALA A 8 -23.88 10.82 7.07
CA ALA A 8 -23.73 11.91 8.04
C ALA A 8 -22.27 12.21 8.38
N ILE A 9 -21.41 11.17 8.49
CA ILE A 9 -19.97 11.37 8.68
C ILE A 9 -19.35 11.99 7.43
N ALA A 10 -19.69 11.47 6.24
CA ALA A 10 -19.16 11.97 4.96
C ALA A 10 -19.48 13.45 4.75
N GLU A 11 -20.72 13.87 5.04
CA GLU A 11 -21.15 15.27 4.97
C GLU A 11 -20.39 16.14 5.98
N LYS A 12 -20.32 15.69 7.24
CA LYS A 12 -19.66 16.43 8.33
C LYS A 12 -18.17 16.66 8.09
N THR A 13 -17.50 15.71 7.40
CA THR A 13 -16.05 15.74 7.20
C THR A 13 -15.65 16.19 5.79
N ASP A 14 -16.59 16.58 4.93
CA ASP A 14 -16.37 16.88 3.53
C ASP A 14 -15.60 15.75 2.81
N PHE A 15 -16.00 14.51 3.08
CA PHE A 15 -15.33 13.31 2.58
C PHE A 15 -15.37 13.26 1.05
N SER A 16 -14.21 13.04 0.43
CA SER A 16 -14.07 12.82 -1.00
C SER A 16 -13.42 11.48 -1.26
N GLY A 17 -14.17 10.55 -1.84
CA GLY A 17 -13.70 9.17 -2.02
C GLY A 17 -14.84 8.17 -2.21
N VAL A 18 -14.55 6.90 -1.91
CA VAL A 18 -15.50 5.79 -1.99
C VAL A 18 -15.51 5.00 -0.68
N VAL A 19 -16.71 4.63 -0.24
CA VAL A 19 -16.93 3.66 0.84
C VAL A 19 -17.62 2.44 0.25
N ARG A 20 -17.10 1.23 0.53
CA ARG A 20 -17.68 -0.04 0.10
C ARG A 20 -17.66 -1.06 1.24
N ILE A 21 -18.76 -1.78 1.39
CA ILE A 21 -18.92 -2.89 2.34
C ILE A 21 -19.48 -4.08 1.56
N ASP A 22 -18.74 -5.19 1.59
CA ASP A 22 -19.18 -6.47 1.04
C ASP A 22 -19.27 -7.50 2.16
N ARG A 23 -20.24 -8.40 2.06
CA ARG A 23 -20.39 -9.55 2.96
C ARG A 23 -20.73 -10.80 2.16
N GLY A 24 -19.93 -11.84 2.34
CA GLY A 24 -20.13 -13.12 1.66
C GLY A 24 -20.21 -12.96 0.13
N GLY A 25 -19.40 -12.06 -0.45
CA GLY A 25 -19.36 -11.77 -1.88
C GLY A 25 -20.49 -10.88 -2.40
N ARG A 26 -21.35 -10.34 -1.54
CA ARG A 26 -22.44 -9.42 -1.92
C ARG A 26 -22.16 -8.02 -1.41
N VAL A 27 -22.46 -7.03 -2.25
CA VAL A 27 -22.37 -5.62 -1.86
C VAL A 27 -23.51 -5.29 -0.90
N GLU A 28 -23.19 -4.90 0.33
CA GLU A 28 -24.16 -4.38 1.31
C GLU A 28 -24.28 -2.85 1.22
N PHE A 29 -23.15 -2.19 0.91
CA PHE A 29 -23.09 -0.74 0.75
C PHE A 29 -22.00 -0.36 -0.24
N ALA A 30 -22.28 0.58 -1.14
CA ALA A 30 -21.27 1.20 -1.99
C ALA A 30 -21.70 2.61 -2.35
N ARG A 31 -20.89 3.63 -2.07
CA ARG A 31 -21.19 5.02 -2.38
C ARG A 31 -19.94 5.84 -2.61
N ALA A 32 -20.02 6.73 -3.60
CA ALA A 32 -18.99 7.70 -3.92
C ALA A 32 -19.41 9.10 -3.44
N TYR A 33 -18.44 9.91 -3.01
CA TYR A 33 -18.60 11.25 -2.46
C TYR A 33 -17.54 12.19 -3.02
N GLY A 34 -17.84 13.47 -3.10
CA GLY A 34 -16.89 14.50 -3.47
C GLY A 34 -16.44 14.44 -4.94
N LEU A 35 -15.25 14.97 -5.20
CA LEU A 35 -14.74 15.22 -6.55
C LEU A 35 -13.42 14.47 -6.80
N ALA A 36 -13.38 13.70 -7.89
CA ALA A 36 -12.15 13.09 -8.41
C ALA A 36 -11.18 14.15 -8.94
N HIS A 37 -11.72 15.22 -9.56
CA HIS A 37 -10.93 16.33 -10.05
C HIS A 37 -11.61 17.67 -9.72
N ARG A 38 -11.04 18.44 -8.79
CA ARG A 38 -11.66 19.68 -8.28
C ARG A 38 -11.76 20.78 -9.31
N ALA A 39 -10.70 21.01 -10.10
CA ALA A 39 -10.66 22.09 -11.08
C ALA A 39 -11.71 21.92 -12.20
N TYR A 40 -11.94 20.70 -12.63
CA TYR A 40 -12.95 20.37 -13.64
C TYR A 40 -14.30 19.95 -13.05
N ARG A 41 -14.43 19.90 -11.73
CA ARG A 41 -15.64 19.49 -11.01
C ARG A 41 -16.15 18.10 -11.41
N ILE A 42 -15.21 17.18 -11.68
CA ILE A 42 -15.54 15.78 -12.01
C ILE A 42 -15.87 15.06 -10.71
N PRO A 43 -17.09 14.49 -10.55
CA PRO A 43 -17.44 13.76 -9.34
C PRO A 43 -16.70 12.43 -9.25
N ASN A 44 -16.47 11.96 -8.02
CA ASN A 44 -16.12 10.57 -7.78
C ASN A 44 -17.29 9.65 -8.17
N THR A 45 -16.95 8.49 -8.69
CA THR A 45 -17.89 7.39 -8.98
C THR A 45 -17.37 6.10 -8.33
N LEU A 46 -18.16 5.03 -8.34
CA LEU A 46 -17.69 3.73 -7.85
C LEU A 46 -16.55 3.15 -8.68
N ASP A 47 -16.43 3.58 -9.94
CA ASP A 47 -15.40 3.15 -10.88
C ASP A 47 -14.15 4.07 -10.85
N THR A 48 -14.17 5.12 -10.04
CA THR A 48 -13.02 6.01 -9.89
C THR A 48 -11.83 5.25 -9.29
N ARG A 49 -10.68 5.34 -9.95
CA ARG A 49 -9.42 4.77 -9.47
C ARG A 49 -8.72 5.76 -8.54
N PHE A 50 -8.36 5.30 -7.36
CA PHE A 50 -7.67 6.09 -6.33
C PHE A 50 -6.30 5.49 -6.03
N GLY A 51 -5.33 6.35 -5.74
CA GLY A 51 -4.10 5.90 -5.10
C GLY A 51 -4.41 5.24 -3.75
N MET A 52 -3.71 4.16 -3.43
CA MET A 52 -3.87 3.48 -2.14
C MET A 52 -2.64 3.56 -1.24
N ALA A 53 -1.68 4.42 -1.59
CA ALA A 53 -0.45 4.63 -0.84
C ALA A 53 0.18 3.31 -0.37
N SER A 54 0.60 3.21 0.88
CA SER A 54 1.21 2.01 1.48
C SER A 54 0.34 0.75 1.48
N GLY A 55 -0.97 0.85 1.18
CA GLY A 55 -1.80 -0.33 0.94
C GLY A 55 -1.25 -1.23 -0.18
N SER A 56 -0.45 -0.68 -1.09
CA SER A 56 0.25 -1.41 -2.16
C SER A 56 1.30 -2.41 -1.65
N LYS A 57 1.82 -2.24 -0.42
CA LYS A 57 2.83 -3.14 0.17
C LYS A 57 2.36 -4.60 0.24
N GLY A 58 1.06 -4.82 0.44
CA GLY A 58 0.49 -6.16 0.37
C GLY A 58 0.69 -6.81 -1.01
N PHE A 59 0.58 -6.04 -2.09
CA PHE A 59 0.80 -6.56 -3.46
C PHE A 59 2.28 -6.85 -3.72
N THR A 60 3.18 -6.01 -3.23
CA THR A 60 4.63 -6.26 -3.27
C THR A 60 4.97 -7.56 -2.54
N ALA A 61 4.43 -7.73 -1.33
CA ALA A 61 4.64 -8.93 -0.53
C ALA A 61 4.17 -10.19 -1.27
N LEU A 62 2.97 -10.17 -1.86
CA LEU A 62 2.44 -11.30 -2.61
C LEU A 62 3.25 -11.60 -3.89
N ALA A 63 3.73 -10.58 -4.60
CA ALA A 63 4.62 -10.78 -5.73
C ALA A 63 5.92 -11.47 -5.31
N VAL A 64 6.54 -11.04 -4.20
CA VAL A 64 7.73 -11.70 -3.62
C VAL A 64 7.41 -13.12 -3.17
N LEU A 65 6.28 -13.36 -2.50
CA LEU A 65 5.87 -14.68 -2.04
C LEU A 65 5.61 -15.63 -3.21
N SER A 66 5.05 -15.16 -4.31
CA SER A 66 4.91 -15.96 -5.54
C SER A 66 6.25 -16.44 -6.10
N LEU A 67 7.30 -15.61 -5.97
CA LEU A 67 8.66 -16.00 -6.36
C LEU A 67 9.28 -16.99 -5.38
N ILE A 68 8.90 -16.93 -4.10
CA ILE A 68 9.31 -17.90 -3.09
C ILE A 68 8.64 -19.26 -3.37
N GLU A 69 7.36 -19.30 -3.66
CA GLU A 69 6.66 -20.52 -4.07
C GLU A 69 7.23 -21.10 -5.37
N GLY A 70 7.61 -20.25 -6.31
CA GLY A 70 8.29 -20.63 -7.55
C GLY A 70 9.77 -21.03 -7.39
N GLY A 71 10.35 -20.90 -6.19
CA GLY A 71 11.73 -21.28 -5.87
C GLY A 71 12.81 -20.28 -6.35
N ALA A 72 12.43 -19.11 -6.89
CA ALA A 72 13.35 -18.05 -7.31
C ALA A 72 13.91 -17.27 -6.11
N LEU A 73 13.17 -17.19 -5.01
CA LEU A 73 13.56 -16.56 -3.75
C LEU A 73 13.28 -17.52 -2.57
N LYS A 74 13.81 -17.17 -1.41
CA LYS A 74 13.47 -17.76 -0.11
C LYS A 74 13.33 -16.65 0.92
N LEU A 75 12.66 -16.91 2.04
CA LEU A 75 12.57 -15.95 3.14
C LEU A 75 13.95 -15.59 3.72
N ASP A 76 14.88 -16.55 3.73
CA ASP A 76 16.26 -16.38 4.19
C ASP A 76 17.24 -15.89 3.10
N THR A 77 16.75 -15.63 1.87
CA THR A 77 17.58 -15.01 0.83
C THR A 77 18.05 -13.64 1.31
N THR A 78 19.36 -13.41 1.32
CA THR A 78 19.92 -12.12 1.75
C THR A 78 19.76 -11.07 0.66
N ALA A 79 19.42 -9.83 1.06
CA ALA A 79 19.33 -8.70 0.14
C ALA A 79 20.66 -8.50 -0.61
N ARG A 80 21.79 -8.67 0.09
CA ARG A 80 23.14 -8.53 -0.45
C ARG A 80 23.40 -9.45 -1.65
N SER A 81 22.84 -10.66 -1.65
CA SER A 81 23.04 -11.63 -2.73
C SER A 81 22.52 -11.17 -4.10
N LEU A 82 21.52 -10.26 -4.10
CA LEU A 82 20.89 -9.69 -5.29
C LEU A 82 21.28 -8.23 -5.52
N LEU A 83 21.53 -7.47 -4.47
CA LEU A 83 21.99 -6.08 -4.58
C LEU A 83 23.44 -5.97 -5.04
N GLY A 84 24.27 -7.00 -4.80
CA GLY A 84 25.68 -6.95 -5.13
C GLY A 84 26.40 -5.81 -4.39
N ARG A 85 26.78 -4.75 -5.10
CA ARG A 85 27.45 -3.56 -4.54
C ARG A 85 26.52 -2.38 -4.29
N ASP A 86 25.28 -2.45 -4.73
CA ASP A 86 24.30 -1.40 -4.53
C ASP A 86 23.90 -1.31 -3.06
N LEU A 87 23.54 -0.11 -2.60
CA LEU A 87 23.08 0.15 -1.25
C LEU A 87 24.04 -0.43 -0.17
N PRO A 88 25.30 0.02 -0.14
CA PRO A 88 26.34 -0.60 0.68
C PRO A 88 26.09 -0.52 2.19
N GLN A 89 25.20 0.37 2.64
CA GLN A 89 24.83 0.50 4.06
C GLN A 89 23.83 -0.56 4.52
N ILE A 90 23.20 -1.31 3.62
CA ILE A 90 22.37 -2.46 3.99
C ILE A 90 23.29 -3.59 4.44
N ALA A 91 23.11 -4.06 5.68
CA ALA A 91 23.91 -5.12 6.26
C ALA A 91 23.78 -6.44 5.46
N ASP A 92 24.83 -7.25 5.43
CA ASP A 92 24.92 -8.47 4.62
C ASP A 92 23.91 -9.55 5.05
N ASP A 93 23.46 -9.52 6.29
CA ASP A 93 22.52 -10.46 6.91
C ASP A 93 21.05 -10.01 6.84
N VAL A 94 20.76 -8.86 6.23
CA VAL A 94 19.37 -8.47 5.93
C VAL A 94 18.76 -9.45 4.94
N THR A 95 17.63 -10.07 5.31
CA THR A 95 16.92 -11.07 4.50
C THR A 95 15.61 -10.53 3.93
N VAL A 96 15.05 -11.26 2.96
CA VAL A 96 13.71 -11.02 2.42
C VAL A 96 12.65 -11.01 3.55
N GLU A 97 12.75 -11.94 4.53
CA GLU A 97 11.82 -11.93 5.68
C GLU A 97 11.95 -10.67 6.53
N HIS A 98 13.17 -10.20 6.79
CA HIS A 98 13.38 -8.96 7.52
C HIS A 98 12.72 -7.75 6.84
N LEU A 99 12.79 -7.67 5.52
CA LEU A 99 12.15 -6.62 4.74
C LEU A 99 10.63 -6.74 4.76
N LEU A 100 10.08 -7.95 4.51
CA LEU A 100 8.64 -8.24 4.52
C LEU A 100 7.98 -7.96 5.87
N THR A 101 8.72 -8.06 6.97
CA THR A 101 8.21 -7.92 8.35
C THR A 101 8.59 -6.61 9.02
N HIS A 102 9.17 -5.65 8.27
CA HIS A 102 9.68 -4.40 8.82
C HIS A 102 10.66 -4.56 10.00
N THR A 103 11.55 -5.55 9.90
CA THR A 103 12.56 -5.83 10.91
C THR A 103 14.00 -5.76 10.39
N SER A 104 14.17 -5.16 9.20
CA SER A 104 15.48 -5.08 8.56
C SER A 104 16.44 -4.10 9.23
N GLY A 105 15.92 -3.07 9.90
CA GLY A 105 16.70 -2.00 10.51
C GLY A 105 17.43 -1.10 9.52
N ILE A 106 17.20 -1.22 8.22
CA ILE A 106 17.80 -0.34 7.21
C ILE A 106 17.30 1.09 7.38
N GLY A 107 18.11 2.06 6.96
CA GLY A 107 17.68 3.45 6.91
C GLY A 107 16.60 3.68 5.87
N ASP A 108 15.83 4.76 5.99
CA ASP A 108 14.68 5.03 5.15
C ASP A 108 14.73 6.43 4.53
N TYR A 109 14.35 6.53 3.27
CA TYR A 109 14.23 7.81 2.57
C TYR A 109 12.97 8.59 2.99
N LEU A 110 11.92 7.88 3.41
CA LEU A 110 10.69 8.41 3.98
C LEU A 110 10.53 7.83 5.39
N ASP A 111 11.24 8.43 6.35
CA ASP A 111 11.29 7.96 7.73
C ASP A 111 10.09 8.47 8.52
N GLU A 112 9.12 7.59 8.78
CA GLU A 112 7.91 7.93 9.55
C GLU A 112 8.18 8.10 11.05
N GLU A 113 9.36 7.70 11.55
CA GLU A 113 9.81 8.02 12.92
C GLU A 113 10.37 9.46 13.03
N ALA A 114 10.57 10.16 11.89
CA ALA A 114 11.01 11.55 11.89
C ALA A 114 9.83 12.51 12.12
N ASP A 115 10.10 13.67 12.75
CA ASP A 115 9.09 14.72 13.07
C ASP A 115 8.57 15.49 11.83
N THR A 116 8.70 14.94 10.63
CA THR A 116 8.24 15.61 9.40
C THR A 116 6.83 15.11 9.05
N ALA A 117 5.87 16.04 9.00
CA ALA A 117 4.53 15.68 8.54
C ALA A 117 4.55 15.25 7.07
N ILE A 118 3.78 14.23 6.71
CA ILE A 118 3.73 13.69 5.35
C ILE A 118 3.41 14.74 4.28
N ILE A 119 2.62 15.75 4.63
CA ILE A 119 2.28 16.86 3.72
C ILE A 119 3.43 17.83 3.47
N ASP A 120 4.43 17.83 4.36
CA ASP A 120 5.62 18.69 4.25
C ASP A 120 6.77 17.97 3.55
N TYR A 121 6.66 16.66 3.39
CA TYR A 121 7.65 15.87 2.69
C TYR A 121 7.49 16.02 1.16
N VAL A 122 8.52 16.52 0.51
CA VAL A 122 8.58 16.62 -0.95
C VAL A 122 9.69 15.72 -1.45
N ILE A 123 9.32 14.72 -2.24
CA ILE A 123 10.30 13.80 -2.82
C ILE A 123 11.16 14.53 -3.86
N GLY A 124 12.48 14.48 -3.68
CA GLY A 124 13.41 15.09 -4.63
C GLY A 124 13.36 14.37 -5.98
N ALA A 125 13.40 15.14 -7.08
CA ALA A 125 13.42 14.60 -8.44
C ALA A 125 12.30 13.57 -8.74
N ALA A 126 11.09 13.79 -8.21
CA ALA A 126 9.93 12.88 -8.35
C ALA A 126 9.69 12.44 -9.81
N HIS A 127 9.98 13.32 -10.78
CA HIS A 127 9.81 13.07 -12.22
C HIS A 127 10.84 12.08 -12.80
N GLU A 128 11.95 11.83 -12.12
CA GLU A 128 12.98 10.86 -12.51
C GLU A 128 12.66 9.44 -12.02
N LEU A 129 11.76 9.30 -11.04
CA LEU A 129 11.36 8.02 -10.47
C LEU A 129 10.38 7.29 -11.40
N THR A 130 10.91 6.71 -12.47
CA THR A 130 10.14 6.09 -13.57
C THR A 130 10.32 4.57 -13.65
N SER A 131 11.13 3.98 -12.79
CA SER A 131 11.38 2.54 -12.68
C SER A 131 11.86 2.20 -11.27
N THR A 132 11.82 0.95 -10.89
CA THR A 132 12.32 0.50 -9.57
C THR A 132 13.81 0.82 -9.38
N GLU A 133 14.63 0.63 -10.41
CA GLU A 133 16.07 0.97 -10.39
C GLU A 133 16.33 2.48 -10.22
N ALA A 134 15.41 3.34 -10.67
CA ALA A 134 15.55 4.78 -10.51
C ALA A 134 15.48 5.25 -9.04
N PHE A 135 14.99 4.40 -8.13
CA PHE A 135 14.97 4.68 -6.69
C PHE A 135 16.33 4.44 -6.00
N LEU A 136 17.29 3.78 -6.64
CA LEU A 136 18.59 3.48 -6.01
C LEU A 136 19.27 4.71 -5.38
N PRO A 137 19.39 5.86 -6.07
CA PRO A 137 19.99 7.04 -5.46
C PRO A 137 19.23 7.59 -4.25
N LEU A 138 17.90 7.38 -4.23
CA LEU A 138 17.04 7.80 -3.13
C LEU A 138 17.18 6.87 -1.91
N LEU A 139 17.41 5.59 -2.15
CA LEU A 139 17.58 4.57 -1.12
C LEU A 139 18.98 4.55 -0.50
N ASP A 140 19.99 5.11 -1.18
CA ASP A 140 21.37 5.06 -0.74
C ASP A 140 21.67 6.14 0.32
N GLY A 141 22.70 5.89 1.13
CA GLY A 141 23.24 6.87 2.09
C GLY A 141 22.50 6.95 3.43
N HIS A 142 21.44 6.21 3.64
CA HIS A 142 20.69 6.18 4.89
C HIS A 142 21.33 5.22 5.90
N ALA A 143 21.66 5.73 7.10
CA ALA A 143 22.29 4.93 8.13
C ALA A 143 21.36 3.85 8.68
N THR A 144 21.89 2.67 8.96
CA THR A 144 21.19 1.59 9.66
C THR A 144 20.69 2.07 11.03
N LYS A 145 19.43 1.78 11.36
CA LYS A 145 18.76 2.19 12.61
C LYS A 145 18.97 1.19 13.75
N PHE A 146 18.95 -0.11 13.44
CA PHE A 146 19.09 -1.22 14.39
C PHE A 146 19.52 -2.50 13.68
N ALA A 147 19.91 -3.54 14.43
CA ALA A 147 20.33 -4.81 13.84
C ALA A 147 19.14 -5.58 13.19
N PRO A 148 19.35 -6.31 12.08
CA PRO A 148 18.31 -7.10 11.46
C PRO A 148 17.65 -8.08 12.44
N GLY A 149 16.32 -8.09 12.48
CA GLY A 149 15.52 -8.93 13.38
C GLY A 149 15.34 -8.41 14.81
N GLU A 150 16.01 -7.34 15.20
CA GLU A 150 15.99 -6.83 16.57
C GLU A 150 14.62 -6.33 17.01
N ARG A 151 13.98 -5.50 16.22
CA ARG A 151 12.66 -4.93 16.49
C ARG A 151 11.86 -4.67 15.23
N PHE A 152 10.57 -4.39 15.39
CA PHE A 152 9.76 -3.78 14.35
C PHE A 152 10.17 -2.31 14.20
N GLY A 153 10.26 -1.84 12.96
CA GLY A 153 10.45 -0.45 12.59
C GLY A 153 9.98 -0.28 11.15
N TYR A 154 8.81 0.34 10.99
CA TYR A 154 8.21 0.53 9.66
C TYR A 154 9.21 1.20 8.71
N CYS A 155 9.33 0.67 7.50
CA CYS A 155 10.35 1.13 6.55
C CYS A 155 9.79 1.10 5.12
N ASN A 156 9.61 2.27 4.53
CA ASN A 156 9.14 2.43 3.15
C ASN A 156 10.21 1.94 2.17
N GLY A 157 11.44 2.40 2.33
CA GLY A 157 12.58 1.98 1.49
C GLY A 157 12.78 0.47 1.47
N GLY A 158 12.46 -0.24 2.56
CA GLY A 158 12.52 -1.70 2.62
C GLY A 158 11.63 -2.40 1.59
N PHE A 159 10.47 -1.84 1.28
CA PHE A 159 9.57 -2.39 0.26
C PHE A 159 9.99 -2.02 -1.16
N VAL A 160 10.64 -0.88 -1.36
CA VAL A 160 11.31 -0.60 -2.66
C VAL A 160 12.47 -1.55 -2.88
N VAL A 161 13.27 -1.85 -1.83
CA VAL A 161 14.31 -2.88 -1.89
C VAL A 161 13.71 -4.24 -2.24
N LEU A 162 12.58 -4.65 -1.63
CA LEU A 162 11.89 -5.90 -2.02
C LEU A 162 11.51 -5.94 -3.50
N ALA A 163 11.03 -4.83 -4.05
CA ALA A 163 10.72 -4.72 -5.47
C ALA A 163 11.98 -4.91 -6.35
N LEU A 164 13.11 -4.29 -5.97
CA LEU A 164 14.41 -4.49 -6.64
C LEU A 164 14.86 -5.96 -6.57
N LEU A 165 14.77 -6.58 -5.40
CA LEU A 165 15.15 -7.99 -5.23
C LEU A 165 14.28 -8.91 -6.09
N ALA A 166 12.97 -8.66 -6.13
CA ALA A 166 12.03 -9.44 -6.93
C ALA A 166 12.32 -9.33 -8.43
N GLU A 167 12.53 -8.09 -8.92
CA GLU A 167 12.88 -7.82 -10.31
C GLU A 167 14.19 -8.52 -10.70
N ARG A 168 15.24 -8.40 -9.89
CA ARG A 168 16.55 -9.02 -10.13
C ARG A 168 16.53 -10.54 -10.04
N ALA A 169 15.66 -11.11 -9.19
CA ALA A 169 15.55 -12.56 -9.04
C ALA A 169 14.86 -13.23 -10.22
N CYS A 170 13.88 -12.57 -10.85
CA CYS A 170 13.11 -13.18 -11.94
C CYS A 170 13.37 -12.58 -13.33
N GLY A 171 14.03 -11.42 -13.41
CA GLY A 171 14.29 -10.72 -14.69
C GLY A 171 13.03 -10.09 -15.32
N ILE A 172 11.93 -9.98 -14.57
CA ILE A 172 10.69 -9.32 -15.00
C ILE A 172 10.59 -8.00 -14.24
N GLY A 173 10.29 -6.90 -14.95
CA GLY A 173 10.09 -5.59 -14.32
C GLY A 173 9.02 -5.66 -13.22
N TYR A 174 9.24 -4.95 -12.11
CA TYR A 174 8.42 -5.05 -10.91
C TYR A 174 6.91 -4.82 -11.18
N HIS A 175 6.56 -3.80 -11.95
CA HIS A 175 5.16 -3.49 -12.26
C HIS A 175 4.48 -4.64 -13.03
N ASP A 176 5.18 -5.22 -14.01
CA ASP A 176 4.69 -6.37 -14.76
C ASP A 176 4.61 -7.63 -13.87
N LEU A 177 5.55 -7.81 -12.95
CA LEU A 177 5.53 -8.91 -11.99
C LEU A 177 4.28 -8.83 -11.11
N VAL A 178 4.00 -7.67 -10.49
CA VAL A 178 2.78 -7.47 -9.69
C VAL A 178 1.53 -7.71 -10.53
N ARG A 179 1.50 -7.15 -11.73
CA ARG A 179 0.36 -7.35 -12.65
C ARG A 179 0.13 -8.84 -12.93
N GLN A 180 1.18 -9.59 -13.28
CA GLN A 180 1.06 -11.00 -13.66
C GLN A 180 0.76 -11.93 -12.49
N ARG A 181 1.36 -11.65 -11.30
CA ARG A 181 1.32 -12.54 -10.15
C ARG A 181 0.24 -12.21 -9.12
N VAL A 182 -0.27 -10.97 -9.13
CA VAL A 182 -1.25 -10.51 -8.14
C VAL A 182 -2.52 -10.00 -8.82
N LEU A 183 -2.42 -9.00 -9.69
CA LEU A 183 -3.62 -8.32 -10.21
C LEU A 183 -4.44 -9.21 -11.13
N LEU A 184 -3.82 -9.90 -12.08
CA LEU A 184 -4.52 -10.79 -13.03
C LEU A 184 -5.16 -11.99 -12.32
N PRO A 185 -4.46 -12.74 -11.42
CA PRO A 185 -5.09 -13.81 -10.64
C PRO A 185 -6.24 -13.33 -9.75
N ALA A 186 -6.13 -12.12 -9.20
CA ALA A 186 -7.18 -11.52 -8.37
C ALA A 186 -8.38 -10.98 -9.17
N GLY A 187 -8.28 -10.92 -10.50
CA GLY A 187 -9.30 -10.30 -11.36
C GLY A 187 -9.43 -8.79 -11.20
N MET A 188 -8.35 -8.11 -10.78
CA MET A 188 -8.30 -6.65 -10.55
C MET A 188 -8.06 -5.92 -11.87
N THR A 189 -9.13 -5.71 -12.64
CA THR A 189 -9.04 -5.18 -14.01
C THR A 189 -8.91 -3.66 -14.08
N SER A 190 -9.20 -2.95 -13.00
CA SER A 190 -9.14 -1.50 -12.87
C SER A 190 -8.00 -1.04 -11.96
N THR A 191 -7.02 -1.92 -11.68
CA THR A 191 -5.88 -1.64 -10.79
C THR A 191 -4.59 -1.62 -11.58
N GLU A 192 -3.82 -0.54 -11.43
CA GLU A 192 -2.62 -0.32 -12.22
C GLU A 192 -1.65 0.66 -11.54
N PHE A 193 -0.36 0.57 -11.85
CA PHE A 193 0.62 1.60 -11.56
C PHE A 193 0.49 2.73 -12.59
N LEU A 194 -0.25 3.77 -12.23
CA LEU A 194 -0.45 4.94 -13.10
C LEU A 194 0.66 5.96 -12.91
N ARG A 195 1.07 6.57 -13.99
CA ARG A 195 1.95 7.76 -13.92
C ARG A 195 1.14 8.96 -13.45
N SER A 196 1.66 9.69 -12.45
CA SER A 196 0.96 10.86 -11.90
C SER A 196 0.87 12.04 -12.88
N ASP A 197 1.73 12.05 -13.92
CA ASP A 197 1.74 13.05 -14.99
C ASP A 197 0.89 12.66 -16.22
N GLU A 198 0.31 11.44 -16.23
CA GLU A 198 -0.51 10.89 -17.31
C GLU A 198 -1.79 10.22 -16.78
N LEU A 199 -2.37 10.76 -15.68
CA LEU A 199 -3.56 10.16 -15.08
C LEU A 199 -4.72 10.11 -16.08
N PRO A 200 -5.36 8.95 -16.28
CA PRO A 200 -6.55 8.84 -17.11
C PRO A 200 -7.76 9.52 -16.44
N ALA A 201 -8.80 9.77 -17.24
CA ALA A 201 -9.98 10.53 -16.81
C ALA A 201 -10.77 9.87 -15.66
N ASP A 202 -10.61 8.57 -15.45
CA ASP A 202 -11.24 7.79 -14.38
C ASP A 202 -10.37 7.66 -13.12
N ALA A 203 -9.20 8.31 -13.07
CA ALA A 203 -8.35 8.36 -11.89
C ALA A 203 -8.54 9.65 -11.10
N ALA A 204 -8.64 9.55 -9.79
CA ALA A 204 -8.73 10.71 -8.91
C ALA A 204 -7.36 11.37 -8.72
N VAL A 205 -7.34 12.70 -8.76
CA VAL A 205 -6.20 13.52 -8.34
C VAL A 205 -6.22 13.61 -6.82
N GLY A 206 -5.09 13.35 -6.16
CA GLY A 206 -4.92 13.55 -4.73
C GLY A 206 -4.79 15.04 -4.39
N TYR A 207 -5.38 15.45 -3.27
CA TYR A 207 -5.37 16.84 -2.80
C TYR A 207 -4.92 16.94 -1.35
N LEU A 208 -4.12 17.96 -1.08
CA LEU A 208 -3.64 18.31 0.26
C LEU A 208 -3.77 19.82 0.51
N PRO A 209 -4.12 20.23 1.73
CA PRO A 209 -4.24 21.64 2.10
C PRO A 209 -2.85 22.23 2.33
N LEU A 210 -2.39 23.09 1.42
CA LEU A 210 -1.15 23.84 1.56
C LEU A 210 -1.44 25.33 1.49
N ASP A 211 -1.02 26.09 2.50
CA ASP A 211 -1.23 27.56 2.60
C ASP A 211 -2.70 27.97 2.44
N GLY A 212 -3.64 27.15 2.93
CA GLY A 212 -5.08 27.41 2.85
C GLY A 212 -5.69 27.17 1.46
N VAL A 213 -4.95 26.52 0.56
CA VAL A 213 -5.42 26.14 -0.77
C VAL A 213 -5.23 24.63 -0.96
N ASP A 214 -6.23 23.97 -1.53
CA ASP A 214 -6.09 22.57 -1.93
C ASP A 214 -5.24 22.47 -3.20
N ARG A 215 -4.05 21.88 -3.06
CA ARG A 215 -3.13 21.62 -4.17
C ARG A 215 -3.11 20.15 -4.51
N SER A 216 -2.83 19.82 -5.78
CA SER A 216 -2.60 18.44 -6.18
C SER A 216 -1.29 17.92 -5.58
N ASN A 217 -1.25 16.63 -5.34
CA ASN A 217 -0.09 15.94 -4.74
C ASN A 217 1.03 15.58 -5.73
N VAL A 218 0.97 16.06 -6.97
CA VAL A 218 1.87 15.67 -8.07
C VAL A 218 3.36 15.88 -7.77
N PHE A 219 3.72 16.80 -6.86
CA PHE A 219 5.10 17.03 -6.44
C PHE A 219 5.52 16.29 -5.18
N HIS A 220 4.59 15.58 -4.53
CA HIS A 220 4.84 14.89 -3.25
C HIS A 220 5.07 13.41 -3.43
N LEU A 221 4.65 12.86 -4.56
CA LEU A 221 4.74 11.43 -4.86
C LEU A 221 5.65 11.18 -6.06
N PRO A 222 6.26 9.99 -6.17
CA PRO A 222 6.96 9.57 -7.38
C PRO A 222 6.04 9.67 -8.60
N VAL A 223 6.60 10.04 -9.76
CA VAL A 223 5.82 10.05 -11.01
C VAL A 223 5.29 8.66 -11.35
N LEU A 224 6.05 7.62 -11.04
CA LEU A 224 5.63 6.23 -11.09
C LEU A 224 6.01 5.55 -9.78
N ALA A 225 5.05 5.00 -9.10
CA ALA A 225 5.22 4.35 -7.81
C ALA A 225 6.03 3.04 -7.89
N SER A 226 6.55 2.58 -6.76
CA SER A 226 7.32 1.35 -6.66
C SER A 226 6.77 0.42 -5.55
N GLY A 227 7.64 -0.37 -4.91
CA GLY A 227 7.26 -1.42 -3.97
C GLY A 227 6.56 -0.97 -2.70
N ASP A 228 6.74 0.26 -2.29
CA ASP A 228 6.24 0.80 -1.03
C ASP A 228 4.88 1.48 -1.12
N GLY A 229 4.41 1.85 -2.33
CA GLY A 229 3.16 2.59 -2.43
C GLY A 229 2.66 2.86 -3.83
N GLY A 230 1.54 3.57 -3.91
CA GLY A 230 1.11 4.36 -5.05
C GLY A 230 0.40 3.66 -6.21
N ILE A 231 0.01 2.39 -6.09
CA ILE A 231 -0.87 1.77 -7.08
C ILE A 231 -2.26 2.44 -7.03
N HIS A 232 -2.91 2.55 -8.18
CA HIS A 232 -4.28 3.06 -8.28
C HIS A 232 -5.26 1.90 -8.43
N THR A 233 -6.37 1.96 -7.69
CA THR A 233 -7.35 0.88 -7.62
C THR A 233 -8.77 1.41 -7.43
N THR A 234 -9.76 0.56 -7.60
CA THR A 234 -11.16 0.80 -7.21
C THR A 234 -11.51 0.03 -5.95
N ALA A 235 -12.52 0.46 -5.20
CA ALA A 235 -13.00 -0.29 -4.04
C ALA A 235 -13.57 -1.67 -4.42
N GLU A 236 -14.02 -1.86 -5.66
CA GLU A 236 -14.46 -3.15 -6.19
C GLU A 236 -13.29 -4.12 -6.39
N ASP A 237 -12.20 -3.64 -7.01
CA ASP A 237 -10.99 -4.45 -7.20
C ASP A 237 -10.36 -4.85 -5.85
N VAL A 238 -10.40 -3.96 -4.83
CA VAL A 238 -9.96 -4.32 -3.48
C VAL A 238 -10.82 -5.45 -2.89
N SER A 239 -12.13 -5.44 -3.13
CA SER A 239 -12.99 -6.55 -2.71
C SER A 239 -12.72 -7.84 -3.50
N ALA A 240 -12.39 -7.74 -4.79
CA ALA A 240 -11.94 -8.88 -5.61
C ALA A 240 -10.61 -9.45 -5.08
N PHE A 241 -9.67 -8.58 -4.76
CA PHE A 241 -8.39 -8.94 -4.16
C PHE A 241 -8.54 -9.79 -2.90
N TRP A 242 -9.32 -9.34 -1.92
CA TRP A 242 -9.52 -10.10 -0.69
C TRP A 242 -10.15 -11.46 -0.94
N ARG A 243 -11.13 -11.55 -1.83
CA ARG A 243 -11.73 -12.84 -2.20
C ARG A 243 -10.71 -13.79 -2.81
N ALA A 244 -9.93 -13.31 -3.78
CA ALA A 244 -8.92 -14.11 -4.45
C ALA A 244 -7.78 -14.55 -3.51
N LEU A 245 -7.33 -13.64 -2.63
CA LEU A 245 -6.30 -13.97 -1.64
C LEU A 245 -6.75 -15.12 -0.75
N PHE A 246 -7.93 -15.02 -0.13
CA PHE A 246 -8.44 -16.05 0.77
C PHE A 246 -9.00 -17.30 0.07
N ALA A 247 -9.20 -17.24 -1.25
CA ALA A 247 -9.46 -18.43 -2.09
C ALA A 247 -8.16 -19.20 -2.46
N GLY A 248 -6.98 -18.60 -2.26
CA GLY A 248 -5.70 -19.17 -2.68
C GLY A 248 -5.39 -18.96 -4.17
N ASP A 249 -6.07 -18.02 -4.83
CA ASP A 249 -5.87 -17.77 -6.27
C ASP A 249 -4.58 -16.98 -6.57
N ILE A 250 -4.00 -16.31 -5.55
CA ILE A 250 -2.80 -15.48 -5.69
C ILE A 250 -1.55 -16.21 -5.20
N VAL A 251 -1.62 -16.80 -4.01
CA VAL A 251 -0.57 -17.60 -3.37
C VAL A 251 -1.21 -18.80 -2.66
N ASP A 252 -0.52 -19.93 -2.64
CA ASP A 252 -1.05 -21.17 -2.07
C ASP A 252 -1.16 -21.13 -0.53
N ARG A 253 -0.24 -20.42 0.13
CA ARG A 253 -0.07 -20.42 1.59
C ARG A 253 -0.51 -19.13 2.25
N VAL A 254 -1.79 -18.78 2.10
CA VAL A 254 -2.39 -17.56 2.70
C VAL A 254 -2.21 -17.54 4.23
N ASP A 255 -2.29 -18.70 4.90
CA ASP A 255 -2.05 -18.88 6.33
C ASP A 255 -0.67 -18.36 6.77
N GLU A 256 0.36 -18.56 5.96
CA GLU A 256 1.71 -18.02 6.23
C GLU A 256 1.78 -16.51 6.02
N VAL A 257 1.04 -15.96 5.04
CA VAL A 257 0.99 -14.53 4.77
C VAL A 257 0.42 -13.77 5.95
N VAL A 258 -0.71 -14.26 6.49
CA VAL A 258 -1.46 -13.59 7.58
C VAL A 258 -1.09 -14.13 8.97
N ARG A 259 -0.08 -14.99 9.07
CA ARG A 259 0.43 -15.41 10.37
C ARG A 259 1.17 -14.26 11.05
N PRO A 260 0.85 -13.92 12.30
CA PRO A 260 1.58 -12.90 13.03
C PRO A 260 3.08 -13.20 13.13
N ARG A 261 3.90 -12.25 12.74
CA ARG A 261 5.37 -12.31 12.83
C ARG A 261 5.89 -11.35 13.88
N ARG A 262 5.19 -10.22 14.06
CA ARG A 262 5.56 -9.17 15.02
C ARG A 262 4.31 -8.60 15.68
N ASP A 263 4.42 -8.30 16.96
CA ASP A 263 3.47 -7.45 17.68
C ASP A 263 3.90 -5.99 17.50
N VAL A 264 2.92 -5.11 17.29
CA VAL A 264 3.10 -3.67 17.11
C VAL A 264 2.16 -2.96 18.10
N PRO A 265 2.48 -2.95 19.40
CA PRO A 265 1.59 -2.49 20.45
C PRO A 265 1.21 -1.00 20.33
N GLU A 266 2.10 -0.17 19.83
CA GLU A 266 1.88 1.26 19.57
C GLU A 266 0.76 1.51 18.57
N GLU A 267 0.52 0.57 17.66
CA GLU A 267 -0.57 0.61 16.69
C GLU A 267 -1.79 -0.23 17.13
N SER A 268 -1.72 -0.92 18.26
CA SER A 268 -2.71 -1.92 18.70
C SER A 268 -2.95 -2.99 17.63
N MET A 269 -1.88 -3.39 16.92
CA MET A 269 -1.91 -4.33 15.81
C MET A 269 -0.78 -5.35 15.89
N ARG A 270 -0.84 -6.33 14.99
CA ARG A 270 0.25 -7.26 14.66
C ARG A 270 0.61 -7.11 13.18
N TYR A 271 1.76 -7.61 12.79
CA TYR A 271 2.22 -7.59 11.42
C TYR A 271 2.59 -9.00 10.93
N GLY A 272 2.14 -9.34 9.72
CA GLY A 272 2.46 -10.58 9.00
C GLY A 272 3.54 -10.36 7.94
N LEU A 273 3.43 -11.04 6.81
CA LEU A 273 4.28 -10.81 5.64
C LEU A 273 3.65 -9.75 4.73
N GLY A 274 3.88 -8.46 5.04
CA GLY A 274 3.37 -7.32 4.27
C GLY A 274 1.93 -6.91 4.60
N PHE A 275 1.32 -7.48 5.65
CA PHE A 275 -0.06 -7.20 6.05
C PHE A 275 -0.18 -6.81 7.51
N TRP A 276 -0.98 -5.80 7.78
CA TRP A 276 -1.43 -5.48 9.12
C TRP A 276 -2.48 -6.48 9.59
N LEU A 277 -2.42 -6.88 10.83
CA LEU A 277 -3.30 -7.87 11.45
C LEU A 277 -3.90 -7.28 12.71
N HIS A 278 -5.17 -7.52 12.94
CA HIS A 278 -5.82 -7.10 14.19
C HIS A 278 -5.15 -7.78 15.39
N GLU A 279 -5.00 -7.05 16.48
CA GLU A 279 -4.33 -7.53 17.70
C GLU A 279 -4.92 -8.85 18.23
N SER A 280 -6.25 -9.05 18.18
CA SER A 280 -6.95 -10.15 18.84
C SER A 280 -7.94 -10.93 17.97
N THR A 281 -8.18 -10.50 16.72
CA THR A 281 -9.08 -11.19 15.77
C THR A 281 -8.32 -11.65 14.52
N ASP A 282 -9.02 -12.34 13.62
CA ASP A 282 -8.45 -12.78 12.34
C ASP A 282 -8.56 -11.70 11.24
N THR A 283 -9.01 -10.50 11.58
CA THR A 283 -9.14 -9.40 10.62
C THR A 283 -7.78 -8.96 10.10
N VAL A 284 -7.68 -8.86 8.78
CA VAL A 284 -6.49 -8.47 8.04
C VAL A 284 -6.73 -7.10 7.39
N PHE A 285 -5.69 -6.27 7.36
CA PHE A 285 -5.81 -4.91 6.84
C PHE A 285 -4.77 -4.62 5.77
N LEU A 286 -5.19 -3.78 4.81
CA LEU A 286 -4.30 -2.95 4.02
C LEU A 286 -4.57 -1.50 4.40
N ILE A 287 -3.51 -0.77 4.76
CA ILE A 287 -3.57 0.61 5.23
C ILE A 287 -2.61 1.45 4.41
N GLY A 288 -3.05 2.63 3.99
CA GLY A 288 -2.24 3.56 3.24
C GLY A 288 -2.53 5.00 3.62
N TYR A 289 -1.47 5.77 3.81
CA TYR A 289 -1.50 7.18 4.15
C TYR A 289 -0.36 7.88 3.44
N ASP A 290 -0.68 8.93 2.68
CA ASP A 290 0.32 9.71 1.96
C ASP A 290 -0.25 11.10 1.62
N ALA A 291 0.58 11.97 1.05
CA ALA A 291 0.14 13.27 0.60
C ALA A 291 -1.02 13.15 -0.41
N GLY A 292 -2.20 13.64 -0.03
CA GLY A 292 -3.40 13.58 -0.88
C GLY A 292 -4.03 12.20 -1.03
N VAL A 293 -3.67 11.23 -0.18
CA VAL A 293 -4.18 9.86 -0.25
C VAL A 293 -4.41 9.31 1.15
N SER A 294 -5.57 8.69 1.38
CA SER A 294 -5.80 7.84 2.55
C SER A 294 -6.67 6.64 2.18
N PHE A 295 -6.29 5.49 2.71
CA PHE A 295 -6.88 4.21 2.38
C PHE A 295 -6.85 3.27 3.58
N LYS A 296 -7.98 2.66 3.90
CA LYS A 296 -8.05 1.54 4.83
C LYS A 296 -9.02 0.50 4.28
N SER A 297 -8.57 -0.73 4.17
CA SER A 297 -9.40 -1.88 3.84
C SER A 297 -9.19 -2.97 4.87
N ALA A 298 -10.28 -3.50 5.42
CA ALA A 298 -10.30 -4.58 6.38
C ALA A 298 -11.08 -5.78 5.82
N HIS A 299 -10.53 -6.98 5.98
CA HIS A 299 -11.21 -8.22 5.65
C HIS A 299 -11.26 -9.15 6.86
N ASP A 300 -12.46 -9.59 7.23
CA ASP A 300 -12.67 -10.65 8.21
C ASP A 300 -12.94 -11.97 7.49
N PRO A 301 -11.98 -12.92 7.45
CA PRO A 301 -12.13 -14.17 6.73
C PRO A 301 -13.19 -15.09 7.33
N ARG A 302 -13.55 -14.93 8.60
CA ARG A 302 -14.58 -15.74 9.27
C ARG A 302 -15.99 -15.42 8.81
N THR A 303 -16.24 -14.14 8.52
CA THR A 303 -17.55 -13.65 8.07
C THR A 303 -17.61 -13.38 6.58
N GLY A 304 -16.46 -13.36 5.90
CA GLY A 304 -16.32 -12.93 4.52
C GLY A 304 -16.69 -11.46 4.34
N THR A 305 -16.50 -10.64 5.40
CA THR A 305 -16.83 -9.21 5.37
C THR A 305 -15.61 -8.40 4.97
N THR A 306 -15.72 -7.64 3.90
CA THR A 306 -14.74 -6.63 3.48
C THR A 306 -15.32 -5.24 3.68
N ARG A 307 -14.54 -4.34 4.27
CA ARG A 307 -14.84 -2.92 4.37
C ARG A 307 -13.70 -2.14 3.79
N THR A 308 -13.99 -1.24 2.86
CA THR A 308 -12.99 -0.41 2.17
C THR A 308 -13.44 1.04 2.22
N VAL A 309 -12.53 1.90 2.68
CA VAL A 309 -12.66 3.36 2.60
C VAL A 309 -11.42 3.89 1.90
N ILE A 310 -11.61 4.61 0.80
CA ILE A 310 -10.52 5.18 0.01
C ILE A 310 -10.84 6.63 -0.32
N SER A 311 -9.86 7.51 -0.18
CA SER A 311 -10.04 8.96 -0.33
C SER A 311 -8.87 9.58 -1.10
N ASN A 312 -9.18 10.60 -1.88
CA ASN A 312 -8.20 11.43 -2.56
C ASN A 312 -7.80 12.68 -1.76
N THR A 313 -7.86 12.58 -0.43
CA THR A 313 -7.30 13.57 0.51
C THR A 313 -6.53 12.87 1.62
N THR A 314 -5.54 13.55 2.19
CA THR A 314 -4.66 12.97 3.21
C THR A 314 -5.42 12.44 4.44
N PRO A 315 -6.34 13.18 5.10
CA PRO A 315 -7.04 12.67 6.27
C PRO A 315 -8.40 12.00 5.96
N GLY A 316 -8.85 12.02 4.70
CA GLY A 316 -10.26 11.82 4.36
C GLY A 316 -10.86 10.47 4.76
N ALA A 317 -10.11 9.38 4.65
CA ALA A 317 -10.64 8.05 4.94
C ALA A 317 -10.89 7.80 6.43
N TRP A 318 -10.10 8.39 7.32
CA TRP A 318 -10.04 8.01 8.74
C TRP A 318 -11.36 8.15 9.49
N PRO A 319 -12.12 9.27 9.40
CA PRO A 319 -13.35 9.42 10.16
C PRO A 319 -14.39 8.31 9.90
N ILE A 320 -14.45 7.83 8.66
CA ILE A 320 -15.36 6.75 8.27
C ILE A 320 -14.74 5.39 8.58
N ALA A 321 -13.45 5.22 8.30
CA ALA A 321 -12.74 3.96 8.53
C ALA A 321 -12.73 3.57 10.01
N ASP A 322 -12.42 4.51 10.91
CA ASP A 322 -12.39 4.27 12.36
C ASP A 322 -13.78 3.97 12.95
N ALA A 323 -14.83 4.50 12.32
CA ALA A 323 -16.19 4.19 12.71
C ALA A 323 -16.70 2.83 12.19
N LEU A 324 -16.11 2.32 11.07
CA LEU A 324 -16.53 1.08 10.42
C LEU A 324 -15.68 -0.13 10.80
N MET A 325 -14.43 0.07 11.14
CA MET A 325 -13.42 -0.99 11.26
C MET A 325 -12.88 -1.05 12.69
N PRO A 326 -12.55 -2.27 13.17
CA PRO A 326 -11.95 -2.42 14.51
C PRO A 326 -10.55 -1.80 14.56
#